data_da8f43af34048578518b4e90d1bc27ba
#
_entry.id   da8f43af34048578518b4e90d1bc27ba
#
_cell.length_a   1.000
_cell.length_b   1.000
_cell.length_c   1.000
_cell.angle_alpha   90.00
_cell.angle_beta   90.00
_cell.angle_gamma   90.00
#
_symmetry.space_group_name_H-M   'P 1'
#
loop_
_entity.id
_entity.type
_entity.pdbx_description
1 polymer ?
#
loop_
_entity_poly.entity_id
_entity_poly.type
_entity_poly.pdbx_seq_one_letter_code
_entity_poly.pdbx_strand_id
1 'polypeptide(L)'
;MRHTFTLDSIHKTYISQISLFTLRKNAQPQVKKALSGVSITLTPGLYGLLGPNGAGKSTLIHIITGTHAPDSGEVLWCGKPASCITFRRILGFMPEEQGLYDSYTGRRFLAYMA
;
A
#
# COMPACT_ATOMS: atom_id res chain seq x y z
N MET A 1 19.74 -18.82 -0.97
CA MET A 1 18.31 -18.61 -0.72
C MET A 1 17.74 -17.65 -1.73
N ARG A 2 16.69 -18.04 -2.40
CA ARG A 2 15.96 -17.11 -3.26
C ARG A 2 15.01 -16.28 -2.40
N HIS A 3 15.15 -14.99 -2.46
CA HIS A 3 14.19 -14.10 -1.81
C HIS A 3 12.95 -14.02 -2.70
N THR A 4 11.81 -14.35 -2.15
CA THR A 4 10.52 -14.26 -2.83
C THR A 4 9.57 -13.34 -2.08
N PHE A 5 8.84 -12.55 -2.83
CA PHE A 5 7.78 -11.70 -2.31
C PHE A 5 6.46 -12.13 -2.91
N THR A 6 5.52 -12.52 -2.08
CA THR A 6 4.25 -13.10 -2.52
C THR A 6 3.08 -12.27 -2.03
N LEU A 7 2.20 -11.92 -2.95
CA LEU A 7 0.87 -11.41 -2.67
C LEU A 7 -0.09 -12.58 -2.93
N ASP A 8 -0.90 -12.93 -1.95
CA ASP A 8 -1.86 -14.02 -2.06
C ASP A 8 -3.27 -13.53 -1.81
N SER A 9 -4.08 -13.52 -2.87
CA SER A 9 -5.51 -13.23 -2.84
C SER A 9 -5.84 -11.92 -2.11
N ILE A 10 -5.14 -10.87 -2.44
CA ILE A 10 -5.29 -9.56 -1.79
C ILE A 10 -6.59 -8.90 -2.23
N HIS A 11 -7.43 -8.60 -1.26
CA HIS A 11 -8.68 -7.85 -1.45
C HIS A 11 -8.65 -6.57 -0.63
N LYS A 12 -9.10 -5.49 -1.22
CA LYS A 12 -9.25 -4.22 -0.53
C LYS A 12 -10.45 -3.46 -1.08
N THR A 13 -11.32 -3.06 -0.19
CA THR A 13 -12.54 -2.31 -0.51
C THR A 13 -12.56 -1.03 0.30
N TYR A 14 -12.89 0.07 -0.36
CA TYR A 14 -13.10 1.36 0.30
C TYR A 14 -14.59 1.70 0.27
N ILE A 15 -15.08 2.17 1.41
CA ILE A 15 -16.44 2.68 1.53
C ILE A 15 -16.32 4.20 1.61
N SER A 16 -16.94 4.90 0.67
CA SER A 16 -16.97 6.36 0.71
C SER A 16 -17.82 6.81 1.91
N GLN A 17 -17.25 7.67 2.72
CA GLN A 17 -18.02 8.28 3.81
C GLN A 17 -19.13 9.14 3.23
N ILE A 18 -20.34 8.89 3.69
CA ILE A 18 -21.49 9.73 3.34
C ILE A 18 -21.31 11.07 4.04
N SER A 19 -21.12 12.13 3.27
CA SER A 19 -21.18 13.48 3.81
C SER A 19 -22.59 13.75 4.33
N LEU A 20 -22.70 14.53 5.41
CA LEU A 20 -24.01 14.97 5.96
C LEU A 20 -24.90 15.61 4.88
N PHE A 21 -24.34 16.19 3.84
CA PHE A 21 -25.07 16.71 2.69
C PHE A 21 -25.72 15.62 1.84
N THR A 22 -25.13 14.45 1.80
CA THR A 22 -25.61 13.33 0.97
C THR A 22 -26.72 12.56 1.68
N LEU A 23 -26.80 12.62 3.00
CA LEU A 23 -27.88 11.99 3.78
C LEU A 23 -29.28 12.54 3.42
N ARG A 24 -29.36 13.78 2.94
CA ARG A 24 -30.64 14.38 2.50
C ARG A 24 -31.17 13.83 1.19
N LYS A 25 -30.35 13.10 0.40
CA LYS A 25 -30.72 12.61 -0.94
C LYS A 25 -30.86 11.09 -1.02
N ASN A 26 -31.00 10.38 0.09
CA ASN A 26 -31.04 8.91 0.13
C ASN A 26 -29.88 8.24 -0.63
N ALA A 27 -28.72 8.90 -0.67
CA ALA A 27 -27.55 8.33 -1.32
C ALA A 27 -26.97 7.20 -0.46
N GLN A 28 -26.86 6.03 -1.06
CA GLN A 28 -26.18 4.90 -0.43
C GLN A 28 -24.67 5.09 -0.46
N PRO A 29 -23.93 4.60 0.56
CA PRO A 29 -22.48 4.64 0.53
C PRO A 29 -21.97 3.89 -0.70
N GLN A 30 -21.11 4.54 -1.47
CA GLN A 30 -20.48 3.88 -2.61
C GLN A 30 -19.34 2.99 -2.12
N VAL A 31 -19.42 1.72 -2.44
CA VAL A 31 -18.38 0.74 -2.17
C VAL A 31 -17.50 0.64 -3.41
N LYS A 32 -16.21 0.95 -3.25
CA LYS A 32 -15.24 0.80 -4.33
C LYS A 32 -14.27 -0.34 -4.00
N LYS A 33 -14.30 -1.39 -4.81
CA LYS A 33 -13.31 -2.46 -4.74
C LYS A 33 -12.01 -1.98 -5.40
N ALA A 34 -11.01 -1.68 -4.60
CA ALA A 34 -9.70 -1.27 -5.10
C ALA A 34 -8.90 -2.47 -5.61
N LEU A 35 -8.95 -3.58 -4.89
CA LEU A 35 -8.25 -4.83 -5.23
C LEU A 35 -9.22 -6.00 -5.09
N SER A 36 -9.22 -6.90 -6.06
CA SER A 36 -10.13 -8.05 -6.15
C SER A 36 -9.33 -9.33 -6.39
N GLY A 37 -8.67 -9.85 -5.36
CA GLY A 37 -7.97 -11.12 -5.45
C GLY A 37 -6.65 -11.05 -6.19
N VAL A 38 -5.83 -10.05 -5.91
CA VAL A 38 -4.50 -9.92 -6.54
C VAL A 38 -3.57 -10.97 -5.97
N SER A 39 -3.04 -11.83 -6.86
CA SER A 39 -2.07 -12.86 -6.50
C SER A 39 -0.87 -12.78 -7.43
N ILE A 40 0.31 -12.61 -6.87
CA ILE A 40 1.55 -12.55 -7.62
C ILE A 40 2.73 -12.97 -6.75
N THR A 41 3.70 -13.64 -7.36
CA THR A 41 4.98 -13.97 -6.73
C THR A 41 6.09 -13.29 -7.48
N LEU A 42 6.91 -12.52 -6.79
CA LEU A 42 8.02 -11.77 -7.34
C LEU A 42 9.34 -12.36 -6.83
N THR A 43 10.25 -12.57 -7.76
CA THR A 43 11.66 -12.87 -7.47
C THR A 43 12.48 -11.58 -7.59
N PRO A 44 13.76 -11.55 -7.12
CA PRO A 44 14.56 -10.35 -7.25
C PRO A 44 14.61 -9.81 -8.68
N GLY A 45 14.40 -8.52 -8.84
CA GLY A 45 14.36 -7.85 -10.12
C GLY A 45 13.72 -6.47 -10.05
N LEU A 46 13.62 -5.84 -11.20
CA LEU A 46 12.95 -4.55 -11.36
C LEU A 46 11.57 -4.78 -11.98
N TYR A 47 10.54 -4.25 -11.35
CA TYR A 47 9.16 -4.41 -11.80
C TYR A 47 8.48 -3.06 -11.98
N GLY A 48 7.67 -2.95 -13.00
CA GLY A 48 6.80 -1.80 -13.24
C GLY A 48 5.36 -2.14 -12.93
N LEU A 49 4.70 -1.26 -12.17
CA LEU A 49 3.27 -1.37 -11.88
C LEU A 49 2.54 -0.31 -12.70
N LEU A 50 1.86 -0.75 -13.75
CA LEU A 50 1.22 0.12 -14.72
C LEU A 50 -0.29 0.00 -14.65
N GLY A 51 -0.97 1.09 -14.95
CA GLY A 51 -2.43 1.15 -15.02
C GLY A 51 -2.94 2.57 -14.92
N PRO A 52 -4.21 2.81 -15.28
CA PRO A 52 -4.81 4.12 -15.15
C PRO A 52 -4.97 4.54 -13.68
N ASN A 53 -5.17 5.83 -13.43
CA ASN A 53 -5.49 6.32 -12.11
C ASN A 53 -6.79 5.68 -11.61
N GLY A 54 -6.77 5.21 -10.36
CA GLY A 54 -7.91 4.49 -9.78
C GLY A 54 -7.90 2.98 -10.02
N ALA A 55 -6.86 2.43 -10.66
CA ALA A 55 -6.73 0.98 -10.87
C ALA A 55 -6.28 0.19 -9.62
N GLY A 56 -6.02 0.87 -8.52
CA GLY A 56 -5.59 0.24 -7.27
C GLY A 56 -4.07 0.19 -7.06
N LYS A 57 -3.27 0.84 -7.92
CA LYS A 57 -1.79 0.85 -7.81
C LYS A 57 -1.31 1.37 -6.46
N SER A 58 -1.78 2.53 -6.07
CA SER A 58 -1.41 3.15 -4.78
C SER A 58 -1.85 2.30 -3.61
N THR A 59 -3.05 1.71 -3.68
CA THR A 59 -3.57 0.81 -2.67
C THR A 59 -2.67 -0.41 -2.50
N LEU A 60 -2.24 -1.02 -3.60
CA LEU A 60 -1.34 -2.16 -3.58
C LEU A 60 0.00 -1.81 -2.93
N ILE A 61 0.59 -0.68 -3.28
CA ILE A 61 1.84 -0.20 -2.69
C ILE A 61 1.67 0.04 -1.19
N HIS A 62 0.58 0.65 -0.76
CA HIS A 62 0.31 0.86 0.67
C HIS A 62 0.16 -0.45 1.45
N ILE A 63 -0.42 -1.47 0.83
CA ILE A 63 -0.53 -2.79 1.45
C ILE A 63 0.85 -3.48 1.52
N ILE A 64 1.65 -3.40 0.47
CA ILE A 64 3.01 -3.97 0.43
C ILE A 64 3.89 -3.34 1.51
N THR A 65 3.80 -2.03 1.68
CA THR A 65 4.62 -1.29 2.66
C THR A 65 4.08 -1.39 4.08
N GLY A 66 2.89 -1.95 4.27
CA GLY A 66 2.27 -2.09 5.58
C GLY A 66 1.57 -0.83 6.09
N THR A 67 1.42 0.19 5.25
CA THR A 67 0.68 1.41 5.59
C THR A 67 -0.82 1.14 5.74
N HIS A 68 -1.35 0.24 4.91
CA HIS A 68 -2.74 -0.22 5.02
C HIS A 68 -2.77 -1.75 5.13
N ALA A 69 -3.72 -2.26 5.89
CA ALA A 69 -3.98 -3.69 5.95
C ALA A 69 -4.93 -4.11 4.83
N PRO A 70 -4.74 -5.27 4.19
CA PRO A 70 -5.73 -5.81 3.26
C PRO A 70 -6.99 -6.25 4.01
N ASP A 71 -8.14 -6.25 3.34
CA ASP A 71 -9.38 -6.79 3.92
C ASP A 71 -9.31 -8.31 4.03
N SER A 72 -8.65 -8.95 3.07
CA SER A 72 -8.33 -10.36 3.09
C SER A 72 -7.09 -10.62 2.25
N GLY A 73 -6.53 -11.81 2.40
CA GLY A 73 -5.30 -12.19 1.72
C GLY A 73 -4.06 -11.93 2.58
N GLU A 74 -2.92 -12.33 2.06
CA GLU A 74 -1.65 -12.26 2.78
C GLU A 74 -0.55 -11.68 1.91
N VAL A 75 0.36 -10.94 2.55
CA VAL A 75 1.61 -10.49 1.94
C VAL A 75 2.74 -11.23 2.64
N LEU A 76 3.54 -11.97 1.86
CA LEU A 76 4.59 -12.82 2.39
C LEU A 76 5.96 -12.41 1.86
N TRP A 77 6.94 -12.42 2.75
CA TRP A 77 8.35 -12.28 2.43
C TRP A 77 9.09 -13.55 2.81
N CYS A 78 9.61 -14.26 1.83
CA CYS A 78 10.27 -15.56 2.03
C CYS A 78 9.42 -16.53 2.84
N GLY A 79 8.11 -16.58 2.55
CA GLY A 79 7.16 -17.46 3.22
C GLY A 79 6.69 -16.97 4.59
N LYS A 80 7.16 -15.83 5.07
CA LYS A 80 6.76 -15.24 6.35
C LYS A 80 5.93 -13.99 6.13
N PRO A 81 5.00 -13.64 7.03
CA PRO A 81 4.24 -12.40 6.90
C PRO A 81 5.14 -11.18 6.74
N ALA A 82 4.83 -10.33 5.76
CA ALA A 82 5.60 -9.12 5.51
C ALA A 82 5.46 -8.06 6.62
N SER A 83 4.57 -8.28 7.58
CA SER A 83 4.49 -7.47 8.80
C SER A 83 5.64 -7.74 9.78
N CYS A 84 6.45 -8.77 9.56
CA CYS A 84 7.57 -9.10 10.44
C CYS A 84 8.65 -8.01 10.40
N ILE A 85 9.35 -7.87 11.53
CA ILE A 85 10.39 -6.86 11.68
C ILE A 85 11.56 -7.05 10.70
N THR A 86 11.84 -8.29 10.33
CA THR A 86 12.90 -8.62 9.38
C THR A 86 12.67 -7.97 8.02
N PHE A 87 11.43 -8.06 7.52
CA PHE A 87 11.07 -7.42 6.26
C PHE A 87 11.08 -5.89 6.37
N ARG A 88 10.54 -5.34 7.45
CA ARG A 88 10.49 -3.90 7.67
C ARG A 88 11.87 -3.24 7.73
N ARG A 89 12.87 -3.96 8.22
CA ARG A 89 14.24 -3.46 8.30
C ARG A 89 14.91 -3.29 6.94
N ILE A 90 14.50 -4.06 5.95
CA ILE A 90 15.08 -4.02 4.61
C ILE A 90 14.20 -3.27 3.60
N LEU A 91 12.97 -2.93 3.99
CA LEU A 91 12.03 -2.22 3.14
C LEU A 91 12.41 -0.76 3.01
N GLY A 92 12.59 -0.28 1.78
CA GLY A 92 12.66 1.13 1.47
C GLY A 92 11.41 1.57 0.71
N PHE A 93 10.86 2.73 1.06
CA PHE A 93 9.68 3.27 0.41
C PHE A 93 9.85 4.76 0.17
N MET A 94 9.60 5.17 -1.07
CA MET A 94 9.58 6.57 -1.46
C MET A 94 8.19 6.92 -1.96
N PRO A 95 7.38 7.64 -1.16
CA PRO A 95 6.03 8.03 -1.55
C PRO A 95 6.06 9.09 -2.63
N GLU A 96 4.98 9.19 -3.40
CA GLU A 96 4.79 10.21 -4.43
C GLU A 96 4.79 11.62 -3.81
N GLU A 97 4.06 11.78 -2.71
CA GLU A 97 4.09 13.00 -1.91
C GLU A 97 5.12 12.86 -0.80
N GLN A 98 6.23 13.53 -0.96
CA GLN A 98 7.23 13.60 0.10
C GLN A 98 6.79 14.67 1.09
N GLY A 99 6.40 14.24 2.27
CA GLY A 99 6.13 15.14 3.39
C GLY A 99 7.43 15.76 3.90
N LEU A 100 7.99 16.67 3.11
CA LEU A 100 9.15 17.42 3.55
C LEU A 100 8.71 18.43 4.61
N TYR A 101 9.43 18.46 5.72
CA TYR A 101 9.19 19.48 6.74
C TYR A 101 9.85 20.79 6.29
N ASP A 102 9.06 21.80 6.01
CA ASP A 102 9.54 23.10 5.50
C ASP A 102 10.57 23.75 6.43
N SER A 103 10.49 23.47 7.73
CA SER A 103 11.41 24.00 8.73
C SER A 103 12.75 23.25 8.80
N TYR A 104 12.89 22.16 8.06
CA TYR A 104 14.10 21.34 8.11
C TYR A 104 15.05 21.68 6.97
N THR A 105 16.35 21.75 7.26
CA THR A 105 17.37 21.71 6.21
C THR A 105 17.43 20.30 5.62
N GLY A 106 17.98 20.17 4.41
CA GLY A 106 18.16 18.85 3.79
C GLY A 106 18.94 17.88 4.68
N ARG A 107 20.01 18.37 5.34
CA ARG A 107 20.81 17.57 6.26
C ARG A 107 19.99 17.08 7.46
N ARG A 108 19.20 17.95 8.06
CA ARG A 108 18.36 17.61 9.21
C ARG A 108 17.29 16.61 8.85
N PHE A 109 16.68 16.77 7.66
CA PHE A 109 15.68 15.84 7.14
C PHE A 109 16.29 14.43 6.94
N LEU A 110 17.45 14.34 6.29
CA LEU A 110 18.14 13.07 6.08
C LEU A 110 18.55 12.41 7.40
N ALA A 111 19.01 13.18 8.37
CA ALA A 111 19.34 12.66 9.69
C ALA A 111 18.13 12.11 10.42
N TYR A 112 16.96 12.75 10.27
CA TYR A 112 15.69 12.28 10.84
C TYR A 112 15.22 10.98 10.19
N MET A 113 15.41 10.83 8.88
CA MET A 113 14.96 9.66 8.12
C MET A 113 15.93 8.47 8.23
N ALA A 114 17.15 8.69 8.70
CA ALA A 114 18.16 7.63 8.84
C ALA A 114 17.85 6.65 9.99
#